data_f3e263c8e8ba37260723842de53b2c15
#
_entry.id   f3e263c8e8ba37260723842de53b2c15
#
_cell.length_a   1.000
_cell.length_b   1.000
_cell.length_c   1.000
_cell.angle_alpha   90.00
_cell.angle_beta   90.00
_cell.angle_gamma   90.00
#
_symmetry.space_group_name_H-M   'P 1'
#
loop_
_entity.id
_entity.type
_entity.pdbx_description
1 polymer ?
#
loop_
_entity_poly.entity_id
_entity_poly.type
_entity_poly.pdbx_seq_one_letter_code
_entity_poly.pdbx_strand_id
1 'polypeptide(L)'
;MNHIKKYFGHLLDPQLIIIVLVIIMGCVALKMFFASKVSGFKDKYKTKFYIYVSAAVFVYALVPLMGYSRLFIDNNLYEFIFYQIASLGLGILHCFLYRYYFKKFESKEALTEYLFAILIVAFASIPFLLIYSFLNDVTFAYWMLMHFLWFFVPTLLNDSFNRAISIPPVEYESWQFPVDYKQRGSIKDEEMRDLVLISLVVKKEETDENFSSFRAKAPSRIDFGRLFYSFVLDYNEKHSNEPIQTEDDNGLCHWIFYLQPKWYEKTRFIIPDGTLLSNNIVENSVIFCIRKEGVDSKPEEKEEEGETYEFQ
;
A
#
# COMPACT_ATOMS: atom_id res chain seq x y z
N MET A 1 40.94 22.59 -34.72
CA MET A 1 39.90 23.65 -34.80
C MET A 1 38.58 23.18 -35.40
N ASN A 2 38.56 22.26 -36.37
CA ASN A 2 37.32 21.77 -37.00
C ASN A 2 36.45 20.85 -36.05
N HIS A 3 37.06 20.07 -35.19
CA HIS A 3 36.34 19.23 -34.24
C HIS A 3 35.53 20.06 -33.20
N ILE A 4 36.13 21.11 -32.66
CA ILE A 4 35.45 21.98 -31.70
C ILE A 4 34.25 22.68 -32.35
N LYS A 5 34.36 23.15 -33.60
CA LYS A 5 33.25 23.74 -34.34
C LYS A 5 32.10 22.77 -34.57
N LYS A 6 32.38 21.47 -34.74
CA LYS A 6 31.33 20.44 -34.89
C LYS A 6 30.51 20.31 -33.61
N TYR A 7 31.15 20.20 -32.45
CA TYR A 7 30.45 20.08 -31.18
C TYR A 7 29.63 21.32 -30.81
N PHE A 8 30.17 22.51 -31.04
CA PHE A 8 29.43 23.77 -30.86
C PHE A 8 28.28 23.93 -31.84
N GLY A 9 28.37 23.35 -33.03
CA GLY A 9 27.28 23.35 -34.01
C GLY A 9 26.04 22.65 -33.50
N HIS A 10 26.17 21.53 -32.74
CA HIS A 10 25.06 20.80 -32.14
C HIS A 10 24.32 21.63 -31.07
N LEU A 11 25.02 22.47 -30.32
CA LEU A 11 24.40 23.34 -29.31
C LEU A 11 23.63 24.52 -29.94
N LEU A 12 23.93 24.87 -31.16
CA LEU A 12 23.25 25.94 -31.93
C LEU A 12 22.05 25.43 -32.74
N ASP A 13 21.68 24.14 -32.54
CA ASP A 13 20.49 23.59 -33.18
C ASP A 13 19.22 24.33 -32.69
N PRO A 14 18.42 24.92 -33.60
CA PRO A 14 17.24 25.68 -33.22
C PRO A 14 16.22 24.87 -32.46
N GLN A 15 16.09 23.56 -32.74
CA GLN A 15 15.15 22.67 -32.03
C GLN A 15 15.60 22.46 -30.58
N LEU A 16 16.89 22.23 -30.36
CA LEU A 16 17.46 22.10 -29.02
C LEU A 16 17.23 23.38 -28.19
N ILE A 17 17.50 24.55 -28.78
CA ILE A 17 17.32 25.84 -28.11
C ILE A 17 15.85 26.03 -27.71
N ILE A 18 14.90 25.77 -28.61
CA ILE A 18 13.46 25.88 -28.31
C ILE A 18 13.05 24.94 -27.17
N ILE A 19 13.48 23.69 -27.20
CA ILE A 19 13.13 22.70 -26.18
C ILE A 19 13.71 23.11 -24.85
N VAL A 20 14.97 23.52 -24.77
CA VAL A 20 15.59 23.99 -23.53
C VAL A 20 14.85 25.22 -22.99
N LEU A 21 14.45 26.16 -23.82
CA LEU A 21 13.66 27.33 -23.39
C LEU A 21 12.28 26.92 -22.85
N VAL A 22 11.59 25.97 -23.48
CA VAL A 22 10.31 25.43 -22.98
C VAL A 22 10.49 24.76 -21.64
N ILE A 23 11.56 23.96 -21.46
CA ILE A 23 11.86 23.33 -20.18
C ILE A 23 12.15 24.38 -19.10
N ILE A 24 12.94 25.41 -19.41
CA ILE A 24 13.22 26.51 -18.45
C ILE A 24 11.92 27.20 -18.01
N MET A 25 11.04 27.54 -18.95
CA MET A 25 9.74 28.14 -18.63
C MET A 25 8.91 27.20 -17.74
N GLY A 26 8.88 25.90 -18.08
CA GLY A 26 8.24 24.87 -17.26
C GLY A 26 8.81 24.79 -15.83
N CYS A 27 10.13 24.85 -15.69
CA CYS A 27 10.80 24.85 -14.37
C CYS A 27 10.38 26.05 -13.52
N VAL A 28 10.28 27.24 -14.13
CA VAL A 28 9.83 28.44 -13.41
C VAL A 28 8.38 28.30 -12.96
N ALA A 29 7.48 27.85 -13.82
CA ALA A 29 6.08 27.62 -13.51
C ALA A 29 5.91 26.55 -12.41
N LEU A 30 6.58 25.41 -12.53
CA LEU A 30 6.56 24.33 -11.54
C LEU A 30 7.09 24.80 -10.19
N LYS A 31 8.18 25.58 -10.16
CA LYS A 31 8.73 26.16 -8.93
C LYS A 31 7.73 27.09 -8.25
N MET A 32 7.06 27.96 -9.02
CA MET A 32 6.05 28.86 -8.46
C MET A 32 4.88 28.08 -7.89
N PHE A 33 4.42 27.06 -8.59
CA PHE A 33 3.35 26.19 -8.13
C PHE A 33 3.75 25.41 -6.86
N PHE A 34 4.94 24.83 -6.83
CA PHE A 34 5.48 24.16 -5.66
C PHE A 34 5.57 25.10 -4.44
N ALA A 35 6.11 26.29 -4.64
CA ALA A 35 6.25 27.30 -3.60
C ALA A 35 4.90 27.78 -3.03
N SER A 36 3.82 27.73 -3.83
CA SER A 36 2.47 28.07 -3.37
C SER A 36 1.82 26.98 -2.53
N LYS A 37 2.23 25.71 -2.73
CA LYS A 37 1.68 24.55 -2.00
C LYS A 37 2.37 24.29 -0.67
N VAL A 38 3.60 24.77 -0.47
CA VAL A 38 4.38 24.55 0.76
C VAL A 38 4.30 25.77 1.65
N SER A 39 3.64 25.65 2.81
CA SER A 39 3.53 26.75 3.77
C SER A 39 4.92 27.12 4.30
N GLY A 40 5.19 28.44 4.40
CA GLY A 40 6.49 28.94 4.90
C GLY A 40 7.68 28.62 4.01
N PHE A 41 7.48 28.27 2.73
CA PHE A 41 8.57 27.94 1.81
C PHE A 41 9.66 29.02 1.74
N LYS A 42 9.26 30.29 1.65
CA LYS A 42 10.20 31.42 1.52
C LYS A 42 11.11 31.56 2.75
N ASP A 43 10.57 31.34 3.93
CA ASP A 43 11.25 31.65 5.19
C ASP A 43 12.06 30.46 5.71
N LYS A 44 11.50 29.24 5.63
CA LYS A 44 12.08 28.05 6.26
C LYS A 44 12.89 27.17 5.29
N TYR A 45 12.48 27.09 4.01
CA TYR A 45 12.99 26.04 3.10
C TYR A 45 13.74 26.57 1.88
N LYS A 46 13.64 27.84 1.53
CA LYS A 46 14.21 28.43 0.32
C LYS A 46 15.67 28.05 0.09
N THR A 47 16.52 28.30 1.09
CA THR A 47 17.97 28.03 0.98
C THR A 47 18.26 26.53 0.83
N LYS A 48 17.64 25.70 1.66
CA LYS A 48 17.83 24.24 1.59
C LYS A 48 17.35 23.68 0.24
N PHE A 49 16.24 24.18 -0.26
CA PHE A 49 15.71 23.82 -1.57
C PHE A 49 16.70 24.12 -2.70
N TYR A 50 17.23 25.34 -2.76
CA TYR A 50 18.17 25.71 -3.82
C TYR A 50 19.48 24.92 -3.75
N ILE A 51 20.02 24.70 -2.54
CA ILE A 51 21.23 23.88 -2.35
C ILE A 51 20.97 22.46 -2.85
N TYR A 52 19.83 21.88 -2.47
CA TYR A 52 19.47 20.52 -2.86
C TYR A 52 19.27 20.37 -4.37
N VAL A 53 18.50 21.28 -4.99
CA VAL A 53 18.26 21.29 -6.45
C VAL A 53 19.59 21.49 -7.19
N SER A 54 20.44 22.44 -6.76
CA SER A 54 21.73 22.66 -7.39
C SER A 54 22.64 21.43 -7.30
N ALA A 55 22.67 20.76 -6.17
CA ALA A 55 23.45 19.51 -5.99
C ALA A 55 22.92 18.40 -6.92
N ALA A 56 21.60 18.20 -6.97
CA ALA A 56 20.98 17.22 -7.86
C ALA A 56 21.26 17.51 -9.34
N VAL A 57 21.13 18.77 -9.76
CA VAL A 57 21.43 19.22 -11.12
C VAL A 57 22.89 18.97 -11.47
N PHE A 58 23.80 19.27 -10.55
CA PHE A 58 25.24 19.02 -10.73
C PHE A 58 25.54 17.53 -10.90
N VAL A 59 24.96 16.68 -10.03
CA VAL A 59 25.17 15.22 -10.15
C VAL A 59 24.61 14.70 -11.48
N TYR A 60 23.43 15.16 -11.90
CA TYR A 60 22.86 14.78 -13.20
C TYR A 60 23.65 15.33 -14.39
N ALA A 61 24.36 16.44 -14.25
CA ALA A 61 25.28 16.94 -15.29
C ALA A 61 26.49 16.00 -15.49
N LEU A 62 26.89 15.27 -14.48
CA LEU A 62 27.99 14.30 -14.57
C LEU A 62 27.58 12.99 -15.25
N VAL A 63 26.29 12.63 -15.22
CA VAL A 63 25.80 11.35 -15.77
C VAL A 63 26.12 11.19 -17.26
N PRO A 64 25.80 12.16 -18.17
CA PRO A 64 26.16 12.05 -19.58
C PRO A 64 27.68 12.05 -19.84
N LEU A 65 28.48 12.69 -18.98
CA LEU A 65 29.93 12.61 -19.08
C LEU A 65 30.45 11.21 -18.79
N MET A 66 29.85 10.51 -17.82
CA MET A 66 30.21 9.12 -17.50
C MET A 66 29.73 8.16 -18.59
N GLY A 67 28.56 8.39 -19.19
CA GLY A 67 28.03 7.62 -20.31
C GLY A 67 28.85 7.75 -21.58
N TYR A 68 29.53 8.86 -21.79
CA TYR A 68 30.43 9.08 -22.94
C TYR A 68 31.75 8.30 -22.84
N SER A 69 31.88 7.43 -21.89
CA SER A 69 33.08 6.59 -21.76
C SER A 69 33.22 5.63 -22.96
N ARG A 70 34.48 5.21 -23.24
CA ARG A 70 34.78 4.23 -24.32
C ARG A 70 34.05 2.88 -24.16
N LEU A 71 33.44 2.62 -23.00
CA LEU A 71 32.70 1.39 -22.71
C LEU A 71 31.42 1.24 -23.52
N PHE A 72 30.82 2.36 -23.96
CA PHE A 72 29.54 2.38 -24.67
C PHE A 72 29.68 2.81 -26.16
N ILE A 73 30.92 2.89 -26.68
CA ILE A 73 31.15 3.26 -28.07
C ILE A 73 30.34 2.36 -28.99
N ASP A 74 29.57 3.00 -29.88
CA ASP A 74 28.73 2.36 -30.89
C ASP A 74 27.51 1.56 -30.40
N ASN A 75 27.13 1.66 -29.11
CA ASN A 75 25.94 0.97 -28.62
C ASN A 75 25.01 1.86 -27.78
N ASN A 76 24.13 2.59 -28.45
CA ASN A 76 23.15 3.49 -27.85
C ASN A 76 22.23 2.77 -26.82
N LEU A 77 22.00 1.46 -26.99
CA LEU A 77 21.16 0.70 -26.07
C LEU A 77 21.84 0.54 -24.70
N TYR A 78 23.12 0.19 -24.66
CA TYR A 78 23.86 0.06 -23.40
C TYR A 78 24.03 1.40 -22.69
N GLU A 79 24.24 2.46 -23.47
CA GLU A 79 24.29 3.83 -22.96
C GLU A 79 22.94 4.22 -22.31
N PHE A 80 21.83 3.93 -22.97
CA PHE A 80 20.49 4.19 -22.45
C PHE A 80 20.20 3.37 -21.15
N ILE A 81 20.58 2.09 -21.12
CA ILE A 81 20.44 1.25 -19.90
C ILE A 81 21.28 1.83 -18.76
N PHE A 82 22.49 2.30 -19.04
CA PHE A 82 23.32 2.98 -18.04
C PHE A 82 22.60 4.19 -17.44
N TYR A 83 22.00 5.05 -18.27
CA TYR A 83 21.24 6.20 -17.79
C TYR A 83 20.01 5.82 -16.98
N GLN A 84 19.33 4.74 -17.34
CA GLN A 84 18.20 4.22 -16.55
C GLN A 84 18.65 3.77 -15.16
N ILE A 85 19.74 3.00 -15.08
CA ILE A 85 20.31 2.53 -13.80
C ILE A 85 20.78 3.72 -12.95
N ALA A 86 21.45 4.69 -13.57
CA ALA A 86 21.90 5.91 -12.87
C ALA A 86 20.71 6.70 -12.33
N SER A 87 19.64 6.87 -13.12
CA SER A 87 18.42 7.56 -12.69
C SER A 87 17.68 6.82 -11.59
N LEU A 88 17.61 5.50 -11.67
CA LEU A 88 17.04 4.68 -10.59
C LEU A 88 17.82 4.87 -9.27
N GLY A 89 19.15 4.80 -9.34
CA GLY A 89 20.01 5.01 -8.18
C GLY A 89 19.86 6.41 -7.58
N LEU A 90 19.83 7.45 -8.43
CA LEU A 90 19.59 8.82 -8.00
C LEU A 90 18.17 9.02 -7.44
N GLY A 91 17.17 8.31 -7.96
CA GLY A 91 15.82 8.28 -7.43
C GLY A 91 15.75 7.67 -6.03
N ILE A 92 16.47 6.57 -5.78
CA ILE A 92 16.60 5.96 -4.44
C ILE A 92 17.24 6.97 -3.47
N LEU A 93 18.35 7.59 -3.89
CA LEU A 93 19.03 8.59 -3.09
C LEU A 93 18.12 9.80 -2.80
N HIS A 94 17.37 10.26 -3.81
CA HIS A 94 16.39 11.34 -3.66
C HIS A 94 15.30 10.99 -2.63
N CYS A 95 14.72 9.80 -2.72
CA CYS A 95 13.69 9.33 -1.80
C CYS A 95 14.19 9.34 -0.34
N PHE A 96 15.45 8.97 -0.12
CA PHE A 96 16.10 9.00 1.19
C PHE A 96 16.36 10.43 1.67
N LEU A 97 17.02 11.24 0.83
CA LEU A 97 17.43 12.60 1.18
C LEU A 97 16.24 13.54 1.36
N TYR A 98 15.19 13.38 0.54
CA TYR A 98 13.96 14.16 0.69
C TYR A 98 13.38 14.00 2.08
N ARG A 99 13.24 12.78 2.58
CA ARG A 99 12.72 12.48 3.92
C ARG A 99 13.64 12.93 5.03
N TYR A 100 14.94 12.89 4.81
CA TYR A 100 15.91 13.33 5.80
C TYR A 100 15.93 14.85 5.97
N TYR A 101 16.00 15.60 4.87
CA TYR A 101 16.16 17.06 4.90
C TYR A 101 14.84 17.85 4.99
N PHE A 102 13.75 17.26 4.50
CA PHE A 102 12.46 17.93 4.38
C PHE A 102 11.36 17.30 5.25
N LYS A 103 11.73 16.64 6.36
CA LYS A 103 10.82 16.00 7.34
C LYS A 103 9.65 16.86 7.80
N LYS A 104 9.77 18.19 7.72
CA LYS A 104 8.79 19.18 8.20
C LYS A 104 8.01 19.87 7.08
N PHE A 105 7.99 19.32 5.86
CA PHE A 105 6.91 19.68 4.96
C PHE A 105 5.62 19.15 5.60
N GLU A 106 4.84 20.05 6.19
CA GLU A 106 3.61 19.74 6.93
C GLU A 106 2.51 19.14 6.04
N SER A 107 2.69 19.15 4.71
CA SER A 107 1.81 18.43 3.82
C SER A 107 2.26 16.97 3.76
N LYS A 108 1.56 16.09 4.48
CA LYS A 108 1.61 14.63 4.28
C LYS A 108 1.07 14.22 2.90
N GLU A 109 0.93 15.17 1.98
CA GLU A 109 0.39 14.93 0.65
C GLU A 109 1.50 14.38 -0.24
N ALA A 110 1.33 13.17 -0.71
CA ALA A 110 2.15 12.55 -1.73
C ALA A 110 2.37 13.47 -2.96
N LEU A 111 1.37 14.31 -3.26
CA LEU A 111 1.44 15.30 -4.32
C LEU A 111 2.65 16.23 -4.21
N THR A 112 3.00 16.68 -3.00
CA THR A 112 4.13 17.60 -2.78
C THR A 112 5.47 16.90 -3.06
N GLU A 113 5.61 15.63 -2.69
CA GLU A 113 6.78 14.81 -2.97
C GLU A 113 6.95 14.60 -4.48
N TYR A 114 5.87 14.26 -5.20
CA TYR A 114 5.90 14.11 -6.65
C TYR A 114 6.21 15.42 -7.37
N LEU A 115 5.61 16.54 -6.95
CA LEU A 115 5.91 17.85 -7.52
C LEU A 115 7.38 18.22 -7.35
N PHE A 116 7.96 17.90 -6.18
CA PHE A 116 9.37 18.15 -5.93
C PHE A 116 10.27 17.26 -6.80
N ALA A 117 9.93 15.98 -6.95
CA ALA A 117 10.63 15.07 -7.85
C ALA A 117 10.57 15.53 -9.32
N ILE A 118 9.37 15.92 -9.80
CA ILE A 118 9.20 16.47 -11.16
C ILE A 118 10.04 17.72 -11.35
N LEU A 119 10.11 18.59 -10.35
CA LEU A 119 10.88 19.81 -10.41
C LEU A 119 12.38 19.52 -10.51
N ILE A 120 12.89 18.54 -9.75
CA ILE A 120 14.30 18.13 -9.84
C ILE A 120 14.61 17.58 -11.23
N VAL A 121 13.77 16.69 -11.75
CA VAL A 121 13.93 16.12 -13.09
C VAL A 121 13.91 17.20 -14.15
N ALA A 122 12.98 18.17 -14.07
CA ALA A 122 12.91 19.27 -15.00
C ALA A 122 14.18 20.13 -14.99
N PHE A 123 14.71 20.47 -13.82
CA PHE A 123 15.97 21.20 -13.73
C PHE A 123 17.17 20.37 -14.18
N ALA A 124 17.20 19.07 -13.88
CA ALA A 124 18.30 18.17 -14.23
C ALA A 124 18.33 17.84 -15.72
N SER A 125 17.18 17.86 -16.40
CA SER A 125 17.11 17.59 -17.84
C SER A 125 17.81 18.67 -18.69
N ILE A 126 17.93 19.91 -18.19
CA ILE A 126 18.60 21.00 -18.91
C ILE A 126 20.09 20.69 -19.12
N PRO A 127 20.92 20.53 -18.07
CA PRO A 127 22.34 20.22 -18.25
C PRO A 127 22.56 18.87 -18.92
N PHE A 128 21.70 17.89 -18.65
CA PHE A 128 21.77 16.59 -19.33
C PHE A 128 21.63 16.75 -20.84
N LEU A 129 20.59 17.43 -21.32
CA LEU A 129 20.40 17.71 -22.77
C LEU A 129 21.56 18.45 -23.38
N LEU A 130 22.04 19.51 -22.71
CA LEU A 130 23.13 20.33 -23.24
C LEU A 130 24.43 19.53 -23.35
N ILE A 131 24.79 18.79 -22.33
CA ILE A 131 26.03 18.00 -22.30
C ILE A 131 25.94 16.81 -23.25
N TYR A 132 24.79 16.11 -23.26
CA TYR A 132 24.57 15.00 -24.17
C TYR A 132 24.65 15.46 -25.66
N SER A 133 23.96 16.55 -26.01
CA SER A 133 23.99 17.10 -27.36
C SER A 133 25.35 17.67 -27.76
N PHE A 134 26.15 18.10 -26.78
CA PHE A 134 27.52 18.52 -27.03
C PHE A 134 28.43 17.34 -27.38
N LEU A 135 28.26 16.19 -26.72
CA LEU A 135 29.09 15.00 -26.89
C LEU A 135 28.62 14.09 -28.03
N ASN A 136 27.29 14.02 -28.24
CA ASN A 136 26.64 13.09 -29.14
C ASN A 136 25.71 13.80 -30.12
N ASP A 137 24.98 13.05 -30.96
CA ASP A 137 24.00 13.58 -31.88
C ASP A 137 22.75 14.08 -31.14
N VAL A 138 22.26 15.26 -31.51
CA VAL A 138 21.05 15.91 -30.97
C VAL A 138 19.81 15.03 -31.14
N THR A 139 19.73 14.26 -32.23
CA THR A 139 18.57 13.41 -32.52
C THR A 139 18.28 12.40 -31.42
N PHE A 140 19.32 11.80 -30.84
CA PHE A 140 19.16 10.83 -29.76
C PHE A 140 18.97 11.49 -28.37
N ALA A 141 19.35 12.75 -28.21
CA ALA A 141 19.25 13.45 -26.93
C ALA A 141 17.82 13.43 -26.34
N TYR A 142 16.81 13.57 -27.21
CA TYR A 142 15.40 13.57 -26.79
C TYR A 142 14.92 12.20 -26.34
N TRP A 143 15.34 11.13 -27.00
CA TRP A 143 15.02 9.76 -26.61
C TRP A 143 15.68 9.40 -25.30
N MET A 144 16.90 9.87 -25.06
CA MET A 144 17.62 9.63 -23.84
C MET A 144 16.93 10.25 -22.61
N LEU A 145 16.13 11.32 -22.77
CA LEU A 145 15.33 11.87 -21.64
C LEU A 145 14.38 10.88 -21.01
N MET A 146 13.97 9.81 -21.71
CA MET A 146 13.08 8.80 -21.16
C MET A 146 13.69 8.06 -19.95
N HIS A 147 15.01 8.09 -19.76
CA HIS A 147 15.64 7.51 -18.58
C HIS A 147 15.18 8.18 -17.27
N PHE A 148 14.73 9.44 -17.29
CA PHE A 148 14.23 10.13 -16.12
C PHE A 148 12.96 9.51 -15.53
N LEU A 149 12.22 8.68 -16.26
CA LEU A 149 11.06 7.94 -15.74
C LEU A 149 11.47 7.01 -14.62
N TRP A 150 12.66 6.43 -14.68
CA TRP A 150 13.19 5.54 -13.64
C TRP A 150 13.49 6.26 -12.32
N PHE A 151 13.66 7.58 -12.35
CA PHE A 151 13.84 8.38 -11.14
C PHE A 151 12.62 8.36 -10.22
N PHE A 152 11.42 8.22 -10.79
CA PHE A 152 10.18 8.21 -10.02
C PHE A 152 9.85 6.87 -9.40
N VAL A 153 10.43 5.78 -9.91
CA VAL A 153 10.11 4.41 -9.46
C VAL A 153 10.29 4.21 -7.96
N PRO A 154 11.40 4.64 -7.33
CA PRO A 154 11.56 4.48 -5.88
C PRO A 154 10.52 5.23 -5.06
N THR A 155 10.17 6.45 -5.46
CA THR A 155 9.13 7.25 -4.78
C THR A 155 7.76 6.61 -4.92
N LEU A 156 7.40 6.12 -6.11
CA LEU A 156 6.15 5.41 -6.38
C LEU A 156 6.04 4.11 -5.55
N LEU A 157 7.09 3.31 -5.53
CA LEU A 157 7.12 2.07 -4.76
C LEU A 157 6.95 2.33 -3.27
N ASN A 158 7.65 3.33 -2.74
CA ASN A 158 7.58 3.66 -1.34
C ASN A 158 6.21 4.23 -0.94
N ASP A 159 5.60 5.10 -1.76
CA ASP A 159 4.25 5.61 -1.50
C ASP A 159 3.21 4.48 -1.55
N SER A 160 3.32 3.60 -2.55
CA SER A 160 2.45 2.42 -2.67
C SER A 160 2.56 1.50 -1.45
N PHE A 161 3.78 1.25 -0.97
CA PHE A 161 4.03 0.44 0.20
C PHE A 161 3.45 1.07 1.47
N ASN A 162 3.67 2.37 1.69
CA ASN A 162 3.12 3.08 2.84
C ASN A 162 1.58 3.08 2.84
N ARG A 163 0.96 3.23 1.67
CA ARG A 163 -0.50 3.15 1.53
C ARG A 163 -1.01 1.75 1.80
N ALA A 164 -0.30 0.71 1.34
CA ALA A 164 -0.68 -0.67 1.60
C ALA A 164 -0.66 -1.00 3.11
N ILE A 165 0.38 -0.55 3.83
CA ILE A 165 0.48 -0.73 5.28
C ILE A 165 -0.56 0.11 6.05
N SER A 166 -0.95 1.27 5.52
CA SER A 166 -1.93 2.14 6.17
C SER A 166 -3.37 1.64 6.06
N ILE A 167 -3.64 0.59 5.28
CA ILE A 167 -4.95 -0.05 5.23
C ILE A 167 -5.18 -0.71 6.59
N PRO A 168 -6.20 -0.28 7.36
CA PRO A 168 -6.47 -0.90 8.64
C PRO A 168 -6.83 -2.37 8.44
N PRO A 169 -6.43 -3.27 9.36
CA PRO A 169 -6.90 -4.64 9.32
C PRO A 169 -8.42 -4.64 9.34
N VAL A 170 -9.02 -5.54 8.56
CA VAL A 170 -10.47 -5.68 8.56
C VAL A 170 -10.87 -6.21 9.94
N GLU A 171 -11.59 -5.40 10.71
CA GLU A 171 -12.23 -5.84 11.95
C GLU A 171 -13.43 -6.70 11.57
N TYR A 172 -13.35 -7.99 11.87
CA TYR A 172 -14.45 -8.91 11.68
C TYR A 172 -15.32 -8.91 12.92
N GLU A 173 -16.64 -8.86 12.74
CA GLU A 173 -17.56 -9.08 13.85
C GLU A 173 -17.32 -10.47 14.42
N SER A 174 -16.80 -10.52 15.63
CA SER A 174 -16.67 -11.77 16.37
C SER A 174 -17.96 -12.02 17.15
N TRP A 175 -18.45 -13.24 17.03
CA TRP A 175 -19.61 -13.70 17.76
C TRP A 175 -19.17 -14.47 19.02
N GLN A 176 -19.63 -14.02 20.18
CA GLN A 176 -19.37 -14.69 21.43
C GLN A 176 -20.43 -15.75 21.68
N PHE A 177 -20.03 -16.90 22.17
CA PHE A 177 -20.96 -17.96 22.55
C PHE A 177 -21.85 -17.45 23.66
N PRO A 178 -23.18 -17.28 23.48
CA PRO A 178 -24.00 -16.57 24.45
C PRO A 178 -24.43 -17.47 25.61
N VAL A 179 -24.33 -16.94 26.82
CA VAL A 179 -24.81 -17.61 28.05
C VAL A 179 -26.35 -17.72 28.04
N ASP A 180 -27.03 -16.78 27.42
CA ASP A 180 -28.47 -16.60 27.50
C ASP A 180 -29.29 -17.32 26.40
N TYR A 181 -28.65 -18.00 25.46
CA TYR A 181 -29.39 -18.73 24.42
C TYR A 181 -30.23 -19.89 24.98
N LYS A 182 -29.91 -20.38 26.16
CA LYS A 182 -30.80 -21.36 26.85
C LYS A 182 -32.23 -20.82 27.05
N GLN A 183 -32.41 -19.49 27.12
CA GLN A 183 -33.70 -18.84 27.25
C GLN A 183 -34.44 -18.62 25.91
N ARG A 184 -33.72 -18.54 24.77
CA ARG A 184 -34.33 -18.37 23.44
C ARG A 184 -34.91 -19.66 22.85
N GLY A 185 -34.79 -20.78 23.53
CA GLY A 185 -35.40 -22.05 23.20
C GLY A 185 -34.73 -22.80 22.04
N SER A 186 -34.94 -24.11 22.02
CA SER A 186 -34.62 -24.98 20.89
C SER A 186 -35.32 -24.49 19.63
N ILE A 187 -34.73 -24.81 18.47
CA ILE A 187 -35.34 -24.52 17.16
C ILE A 187 -36.73 -25.17 17.14
N LYS A 188 -37.79 -24.36 16.92
CA LYS A 188 -39.15 -24.86 16.88
C LYS A 188 -39.41 -25.59 15.57
N ASP A 189 -40.31 -26.60 15.58
CA ASP A 189 -40.65 -27.34 14.35
C ASP A 189 -41.19 -26.46 13.24
N GLU A 190 -41.80 -25.33 13.58
CA GLU A 190 -42.30 -24.34 12.62
C GLU A 190 -41.16 -23.60 11.89
N GLU A 191 -39.99 -23.49 12.52
CA GLU A 191 -38.80 -22.86 11.97
C GLU A 191 -37.98 -23.82 11.09
N MET A 192 -38.23 -25.13 11.20
CA MET A 192 -37.58 -26.21 10.42
C MET A 192 -38.09 -26.31 8.98
N ARG A 193 -38.35 -25.15 8.36
CA ARG A 193 -38.78 -25.06 6.94
C ARG A 193 -37.63 -24.62 6.06
N ASP A 194 -37.72 -24.93 4.77
CA ASP A 194 -36.72 -24.53 3.77
C ASP A 194 -35.28 -24.93 4.18
N LEU A 195 -35.08 -26.22 4.40
CA LEU A 195 -33.80 -26.76 4.85
C LEU A 195 -32.76 -26.73 3.73
N VAL A 196 -31.61 -26.19 4.06
CA VAL A 196 -30.40 -26.13 3.21
C VAL A 196 -29.34 -27.03 3.79
N LEU A 197 -28.69 -27.85 2.97
CA LEU A 197 -27.58 -28.69 3.40
C LEU A 197 -26.30 -27.87 3.37
N ILE A 198 -25.66 -27.74 4.53
CA ILE A 198 -24.39 -27.00 4.68
C ILE A 198 -23.31 -27.89 5.32
N SER A 199 -22.07 -27.51 5.16
CA SER A 199 -20.94 -28.14 5.84
C SER A 199 -20.30 -27.11 6.79
N LEU A 200 -20.25 -27.42 8.08
CA LEU A 200 -19.54 -26.64 9.10
C LEU A 200 -18.15 -27.23 9.32
N VAL A 201 -17.14 -26.41 9.18
CA VAL A 201 -15.72 -26.78 9.36
C VAL A 201 -15.21 -26.10 10.62
N VAL A 202 -14.93 -26.92 11.63
CA VAL A 202 -14.61 -26.45 12.99
C VAL A 202 -13.38 -27.18 13.51
N LYS A 203 -12.52 -26.52 14.28
CA LYS A 203 -11.55 -27.17 15.14
C LYS A 203 -12.23 -27.49 16.48
N LYS A 204 -12.14 -28.74 16.96
CA LYS A 204 -12.75 -29.13 18.23
C LYS A 204 -12.05 -28.46 19.41
N GLU A 205 -10.71 -28.49 19.41
CA GLU A 205 -9.86 -27.81 20.39
C GLU A 205 -9.00 -26.75 19.71
N GLU A 206 -8.48 -25.81 20.48
CA GLU A 206 -7.58 -24.77 19.96
C GLU A 206 -6.27 -25.37 19.45
N THR A 207 -5.79 -26.41 20.13
CA THR A 207 -4.54 -27.13 19.83
C THR A 207 -4.62 -28.09 18.64
N ASP A 208 -5.83 -28.33 18.13
CA ASP A 208 -6.02 -29.25 16.99
C ASP A 208 -5.32 -28.73 15.73
N GLU A 209 -4.51 -29.57 15.10
CA GLU A 209 -3.91 -29.25 13.80
C GLU A 209 -4.92 -29.34 12.66
N ASN A 210 -5.92 -30.22 12.77
CA ASN A 210 -6.86 -30.54 11.72
C ASN A 210 -8.27 -29.99 11.98
N PHE A 211 -8.93 -29.59 10.90
CA PHE A 211 -10.33 -29.22 10.93
C PHE A 211 -11.24 -30.45 10.80
N SER A 212 -12.29 -30.49 11.58
CA SER A 212 -13.39 -31.44 11.46
C SER A 212 -14.52 -30.84 10.63
N SER A 213 -15.05 -31.62 9.68
CA SER A 213 -16.16 -31.17 8.81
C SER A 213 -17.43 -31.92 9.14
N PHE A 214 -18.50 -31.16 9.42
CA PHE A 214 -19.81 -31.68 9.82
C PHE A 214 -20.87 -31.26 8.79
N ARG A 215 -21.64 -32.21 8.29
CA ARG A 215 -22.78 -31.93 7.42
C ARG A 215 -24.03 -31.76 8.25
N ALA A 216 -24.70 -30.62 8.10
CA ALA A 216 -25.92 -30.29 8.82
C ALA A 216 -27.02 -29.81 7.89
N LYS A 217 -28.27 -30.16 8.20
CA LYS A 217 -29.45 -29.57 7.58
C LYS A 217 -29.83 -28.34 8.38
N ALA A 218 -29.78 -27.20 7.78
CA ALA A 218 -29.95 -25.91 8.41
C ALA A 218 -31.20 -25.18 7.86
N PRO A 219 -32.11 -24.71 8.71
CA PRO A 219 -33.23 -23.89 8.27
C PRO A 219 -32.75 -22.55 7.71
N SER A 220 -33.23 -22.16 6.54
CA SER A 220 -32.75 -20.96 5.83
C SER A 220 -33.09 -19.64 6.52
N ARG A 221 -34.10 -19.62 7.36
CA ARG A 221 -34.65 -18.43 8.01
C ARG A 221 -34.19 -18.20 9.46
N ILE A 222 -33.32 -19.08 9.99
CA ILE A 222 -32.75 -18.93 11.32
C ILE A 222 -31.44 -18.17 11.23
N ASP A 223 -31.16 -17.38 12.28
CA ASP A 223 -29.90 -16.68 12.46
C ASP A 223 -28.74 -17.68 12.53
N PHE A 224 -27.65 -17.37 11.86
CA PHE A 224 -26.52 -18.29 11.78
C PHE A 224 -25.90 -18.58 13.16
N GLY A 225 -25.79 -17.57 14.04
CA GLY A 225 -25.29 -17.75 15.40
C GLY A 225 -26.12 -18.72 16.20
N ARG A 226 -27.45 -18.63 16.09
CA ARG A 226 -28.38 -19.55 16.78
C ARG A 226 -28.28 -20.98 16.23
N LEU A 227 -28.12 -21.11 14.92
CA LEU A 227 -27.88 -22.41 14.29
C LEU A 227 -26.58 -23.04 14.80
N PHE A 228 -25.48 -22.28 14.78
CA PHE A 228 -24.19 -22.76 15.24
C PHE A 228 -24.22 -23.15 16.73
N TYR A 229 -24.85 -22.34 17.57
CA TYR A 229 -25.06 -22.65 18.97
C TYR A 229 -25.78 -23.99 19.17
N SER A 230 -26.91 -24.17 18.48
CA SER A 230 -27.70 -25.41 18.58
C SER A 230 -26.93 -26.63 18.09
N PHE A 231 -26.13 -26.45 17.03
CA PHE A 231 -25.25 -27.49 16.51
C PHE A 231 -24.18 -27.89 17.54
N VAL A 232 -23.48 -26.92 18.15
CA VAL A 232 -22.43 -27.21 19.14
C VAL A 232 -23.00 -27.89 20.37
N LEU A 233 -24.16 -27.46 20.87
CA LEU A 233 -24.81 -28.09 22.00
C LEU A 233 -25.21 -29.54 21.70
N ASP A 234 -25.90 -29.78 20.56
CA ASP A 234 -26.32 -31.13 20.17
C ASP A 234 -25.12 -32.06 19.95
N TYR A 235 -24.04 -31.52 19.38
CA TYR A 235 -22.80 -32.25 19.19
C TYR A 235 -22.14 -32.63 20.52
N ASN A 236 -22.00 -31.69 21.44
CA ASN A 236 -21.33 -31.90 22.73
C ASN A 236 -22.14 -32.84 23.63
N GLU A 237 -23.47 -32.80 23.55
CA GLU A 237 -24.33 -33.73 24.27
C GLU A 237 -24.14 -35.17 23.78
N LYS A 238 -24.01 -35.38 22.47
CA LYS A 238 -23.84 -36.71 21.86
C LYS A 238 -22.39 -37.23 21.90
N HIS A 239 -21.41 -36.33 21.97
CA HIS A 239 -19.98 -36.63 21.90
C HIS A 239 -19.22 -36.07 23.11
N SER A 240 -19.66 -36.45 24.32
CA SER A 240 -19.06 -35.94 25.57
C SER A 240 -17.57 -36.25 25.74
N ASN A 241 -17.06 -37.26 25.03
CA ASN A 241 -15.62 -37.65 25.06
C ASN A 241 -14.73 -36.74 24.20
N GLU A 242 -15.30 -36.06 23.19
CA GLU A 242 -14.58 -35.17 22.26
C GLU A 242 -15.45 -33.95 21.96
N PRO A 243 -15.74 -33.10 22.94
CA PRO A 243 -16.61 -31.95 22.74
C PRO A 243 -15.90 -30.87 21.92
N ILE A 244 -16.69 -30.03 21.25
CA ILE A 244 -16.21 -28.76 20.71
C ILE A 244 -16.04 -27.80 21.89
N GLN A 245 -14.84 -27.32 22.13
CA GLN A 245 -14.51 -26.39 23.19
C GLN A 245 -15.21 -25.03 22.94
N THR A 246 -15.97 -24.59 23.93
CA THR A 246 -16.74 -23.32 23.91
C THR A 246 -16.18 -22.26 24.84
N GLU A 247 -15.29 -22.67 25.76
CA GLU A 247 -14.64 -21.83 26.77
C GLU A 247 -13.12 -22.02 26.64
N ASP A 248 -12.37 -20.97 26.87
CA ASP A 248 -10.91 -20.95 26.98
C ASP A 248 -10.50 -20.39 28.35
N ASP A 249 -9.19 -20.23 28.60
CA ASP A 249 -8.66 -19.68 29.85
C ASP A 249 -9.14 -18.25 30.14
N ASN A 250 -9.60 -17.52 29.11
CA ASN A 250 -10.10 -16.13 29.18
C ASN A 250 -11.63 -16.04 29.26
N GLY A 251 -12.33 -17.17 29.21
CA GLY A 251 -13.80 -17.25 29.29
C GLY A 251 -14.44 -17.86 28.05
N LEU A 252 -15.57 -17.30 27.60
CA LEU A 252 -16.30 -17.83 26.46
C LEU A 252 -15.59 -17.49 25.16
N CYS A 253 -15.37 -18.49 24.30
CA CYS A 253 -14.72 -18.33 23.02
C CYS A 253 -15.47 -17.37 22.08
N HIS A 254 -14.71 -16.54 21.40
CA HIS A 254 -15.19 -15.72 20.30
C HIS A 254 -15.01 -16.45 18.97
N TRP A 255 -16.01 -16.41 18.10
CA TRP A 255 -16.01 -17.10 16.83
C TRP A 255 -16.13 -16.13 15.66
N ILE A 256 -15.47 -16.46 14.57
CA ILE A 256 -15.57 -15.77 13.28
C ILE A 256 -16.03 -16.79 12.25
N PHE A 257 -16.99 -16.41 11.44
CA PHE A 257 -17.59 -17.29 10.44
C PHE A 257 -17.35 -16.74 9.05
N TYR A 258 -16.93 -17.61 8.13
CA TYR A 258 -16.80 -17.22 6.73
C TYR A 258 -17.10 -18.38 5.77
N LEU A 259 -17.59 -18.03 4.58
CA LEU A 259 -17.79 -18.99 3.49
C LEU A 259 -16.44 -19.34 2.86
N GLN A 260 -16.25 -20.60 2.53
CA GLN A 260 -15.08 -21.04 1.77
C GLN A 260 -15.01 -20.27 0.44
N PRO A 261 -13.98 -19.42 0.24
CA PRO A 261 -13.85 -18.68 -1.01
C PRO A 261 -13.34 -19.59 -2.13
N LYS A 262 -13.81 -19.37 -3.35
CA LYS A 262 -13.12 -19.88 -4.52
C LYS A 262 -11.83 -19.08 -4.74
N TRP A 263 -10.87 -19.64 -5.46
CA TRP A 263 -9.56 -19.04 -5.67
C TRP A 263 -9.59 -17.61 -6.27
N TYR A 264 -10.69 -17.21 -6.91
CA TYR A 264 -10.90 -15.89 -7.51
C TYR A 264 -11.90 -15.01 -6.73
N GLU A 265 -12.49 -15.53 -5.64
CA GLU A 265 -13.47 -14.81 -4.83
C GLU A 265 -12.81 -14.24 -3.57
N LYS A 266 -13.29 -13.08 -3.13
CA LYS A 266 -12.94 -12.54 -1.82
C LYS A 266 -13.61 -13.36 -0.72
N THR A 267 -12.93 -13.52 0.41
CA THR A 267 -13.52 -14.13 1.61
C THR A 267 -14.76 -13.34 2.02
N ARG A 268 -15.89 -14.02 2.15
CA ARG A 268 -17.15 -13.45 2.62
C ARG A 268 -17.40 -13.89 4.05
N PHE A 269 -17.45 -12.93 4.95
CA PHE A 269 -17.78 -13.17 6.36
C PHE A 269 -19.30 -13.28 6.50
N ILE A 270 -19.71 -14.13 7.43
CA ILE A 270 -21.11 -14.38 7.77
C ILE A 270 -21.43 -13.53 8.99
N ILE A 271 -22.50 -12.76 8.90
CA ILE A 271 -23.05 -11.98 10.00
C ILE A 271 -23.84 -12.96 10.90
N PRO A 272 -23.42 -13.16 12.16
CA PRO A 272 -24.02 -14.17 13.03
C PRO A 272 -25.49 -13.93 13.33
N ASP A 273 -25.90 -12.67 13.45
CA ASP A 273 -27.29 -12.27 13.68
C ASP A 273 -28.14 -12.29 12.39
N GLY A 274 -27.52 -12.52 11.24
CA GLY A 274 -28.19 -12.67 9.97
C GLY A 274 -28.63 -14.12 9.71
N THR A 275 -29.73 -14.27 8.98
CA THR A 275 -30.21 -15.58 8.53
C THR A 275 -29.30 -16.19 7.48
N LEU A 276 -29.41 -17.51 7.21
CA LEU A 276 -28.67 -18.15 6.14
C LEU A 276 -28.97 -17.48 4.78
N LEU A 277 -30.24 -17.10 4.58
CA LEU A 277 -30.68 -16.45 3.37
C LEU A 277 -30.08 -15.05 3.20
N SER A 278 -30.06 -14.23 4.27
CA SER A 278 -29.46 -12.89 4.24
C SER A 278 -27.94 -12.91 4.02
N ASN A 279 -27.28 -13.96 4.51
CA ASN A 279 -25.86 -14.21 4.30
C ASN A 279 -25.55 -14.85 2.93
N ASN A 280 -26.56 -15.05 2.06
CA ASN A 280 -26.40 -15.73 0.77
C ASN A 280 -25.75 -17.12 0.88
N ILE A 281 -26.10 -17.87 1.92
CA ILE A 281 -25.65 -19.25 2.10
C ILE A 281 -26.58 -20.13 1.30
N VAL A 282 -26.00 -20.90 0.37
CA VAL A 282 -26.73 -21.79 -0.56
C VAL A 282 -26.43 -23.27 -0.26
N GLU A 283 -27.17 -24.14 -0.94
CA GLU A 283 -26.98 -25.60 -0.87
C GLU A 283 -25.52 -25.99 -1.06
N ASN A 284 -24.99 -26.87 -0.20
CA ASN A 284 -23.62 -27.36 -0.16
C ASN A 284 -22.55 -26.27 0.12
N SER A 285 -22.94 -25.12 0.68
CA SER A 285 -21.98 -24.15 1.18
C SER A 285 -21.10 -24.75 2.29
N VAL A 286 -19.79 -24.46 2.22
CA VAL A 286 -18.83 -24.81 3.25
C VAL A 286 -18.52 -23.59 4.08
N ILE A 287 -18.73 -23.67 5.38
CA ILE A 287 -18.59 -22.57 6.33
C ILE A 287 -17.48 -22.89 7.31
N PHE A 288 -16.47 -22.06 7.35
CA PHE A 288 -15.41 -22.14 8.35
C PHE A 288 -15.83 -21.37 9.60
N CYS A 289 -15.77 -22.07 10.73
CA CYS A 289 -16.04 -21.53 12.05
C CYS A 289 -14.72 -21.52 12.83
N ILE A 290 -14.07 -20.36 12.92
CA ILE A 290 -12.75 -20.20 13.53
C ILE A 290 -12.91 -19.49 14.87
N ARG A 291 -12.21 -19.98 15.92
CA ARG A 291 -12.05 -19.23 17.16
C ARG A 291 -11.13 -18.04 16.91
N LYS A 292 -11.48 -16.89 17.47
CA LYS A 292 -10.62 -15.73 17.53
C LYS A 292 -9.73 -15.93 18.75
N GLU A 293 -8.43 -16.09 18.52
CA GLU A 293 -7.43 -16.06 19.59
C GLU A 293 -7.63 -14.77 20.40
N GLY A 294 -7.60 -14.90 21.74
CA GLY A 294 -7.93 -13.80 22.64
C GLY A 294 -7.11 -12.55 22.31
N VAL A 295 -7.77 -11.59 21.69
CA VAL A 295 -7.25 -10.22 21.69
C VAL A 295 -7.46 -9.73 23.11
N ASP A 296 -6.36 -9.54 23.83
CA ASP A 296 -6.35 -8.84 25.11
C ASP A 296 -7.26 -7.61 24.98
N SER A 297 -8.42 -7.68 25.61
CA SER A 297 -9.31 -6.55 25.80
C SER A 297 -8.76 -5.65 26.91
N LYS A 298 -7.56 -5.14 26.71
CA LYS A 298 -7.14 -3.92 27.38
C LYS A 298 -7.33 -2.79 26.38
N PRO A 299 -8.33 -1.91 26.60
CA PRO A 299 -8.27 -0.60 26.00
C PRO A 299 -6.97 0.01 26.50
N GLU A 300 -6.07 0.39 25.59
CA GLU A 300 -4.99 1.31 25.91
C GLU A 300 -5.65 2.56 26.50
N GLU A 301 -5.68 2.65 27.82
CA GLU A 301 -5.83 3.91 28.52
C GLU A 301 -4.66 4.76 28.02
N LYS A 302 -4.96 5.69 27.12
CA LYS A 302 -4.08 6.81 26.84
C LYS A 302 -3.91 7.52 28.16
N GLU A 303 -2.79 7.28 28.84
CA GLU A 303 -2.28 8.17 29.84
C GLU A 303 -2.15 9.54 29.18
N GLU A 304 -3.13 10.42 29.45
CA GLU A 304 -2.97 11.84 29.27
C GLU A 304 -1.86 12.25 30.24
N GLU A 305 -0.62 12.30 29.75
CA GLU A 305 0.45 13.03 30.40
C GLU A 305 0.00 14.48 30.51
N GLY A 306 -0.53 14.82 31.67
CA GLY A 306 -0.83 16.18 32.07
C GLY A 306 0.46 16.99 32.13
N GLU A 307 0.76 17.74 31.08
CA GLU A 307 1.73 18.82 31.13
C GLU A 307 1.24 19.87 32.11
N THR A 308 1.78 19.80 33.31
CA THR A 308 1.66 20.87 34.31
C THR A 308 2.53 22.03 33.87
N TYR A 309 1.93 23.05 33.29
CA TYR A 309 2.62 24.35 33.09
C TYR A 309 2.79 25.02 34.43
N GLU A 310 3.99 25.01 35.01
CA GLU A 310 4.41 25.95 36.05
C GLU A 310 4.77 27.28 35.40
N PHE A 311 3.98 28.29 35.73
CA PHE A 311 4.33 29.70 35.51
C PHE A 311 5.44 30.11 36.49
N GLN A 312 6.57 30.52 35.98
CA GLN A 312 7.47 31.52 36.60
C GLN A 312 7.94 32.52 35.55
#